data_0e82c003da5d67d806d15dc42b857edf
#
_entry.id   0e82c003da5d67d806d15dc42b857edf
#
_cell.length_a   1.000
_cell.length_b   1.000
_cell.length_c   1.000
_cell.angle_alpha   90.00
_cell.angle_beta   90.00
_cell.angle_gamma   90.00
#
_symmetry.space_group_name_H-M   'P 1'
#
loop_
_entity.id
_entity.type
_entity.pdbx_description
1 polymer ?
#
loop_
_entity_poly.entity_id
_entity_poly.type
_entity_poly.pdbx_seq_one_letter_code
_entity_poly.pdbx_strand_id
1 'polypeptide(L)'
;MPAEKDLKILVVDDFSATRTIVINYLSKLGYKNTVEAEDGFSALAWLKSSLFDLVVTDWSMSDMSGLDLLKQIRADSDLKHIPVLMVTSEDLHGNIVTAIKAGLNDYIVRPFEEHTFKQKLEKIFV
;
A
#
# COMPACT_ATOMS: atom_id res chain seq x y z
N MET A 1 16.01 7.85 -11.58
CA MET A 1 14.89 7.83 -12.50
C MET A 1 13.58 7.82 -11.77
N PRO A 2 12.58 8.61 -12.14
CA PRO A 2 11.28 8.52 -11.51
C PRO A 2 10.62 7.18 -11.78
N ALA A 3 9.63 6.85 -10.96
CA ALA A 3 8.89 5.61 -11.09
C ALA A 3 8.23 5.49 -12.47
N GLU A 4 8.18 4.30 -12.99
CA GLU A 4 7.48 4.00 -14.24
C GLU A 4 5.98 4.19 -14.02
N LYS A 5 5.32 4.90 -14.93
CA LYS A 5 3.89 5.19 -14.78
C LYS A 5 2.99 3.99 -15.07
N ASP A 6 3.52 2.93 -15.66
CA ASP A 6 2.77 1.69 -15.89
C ASP A 6 2.97 0.64 -14.79
N LEU A 7 3.63 1.01 -13.69
CA LEU A 7 3.75 0.12 -12.54
C LEU A 7 2.38 -0.34 -12.06
N LYS A 8 2.29 -1.62 -11.72
CA LYS A 8 1.03 -2.21 -11.26
C LYS A 8 0.94 -2.09 -9.75
N ILE A 9 -0.13 -1.45 -9.29
CA ILE A 9 -0.31 -1.09 -7.88
C ILE A 9 -1.57 -1.75 -7.32
N LEU A 10 -1.42 -2.45 -6.20
CA LEU A 10 -2.55 -3.05 -5.49
C LEU A 10 -2.97 -2.10 -4.36
N VAL A 11 -4.23 -1.71 -4.36
CA VAL A 11 -4.81 -0.83 -3.33
C VAL A 11 -5.74 -1.65 -2.46
N VAL A 12 -5.41 -1.76 -1.17
CA VAL A 12 -6.11 -2.63 -0.23
C VAL A 12 -6.76 -1.79 0.86
N ASP A 13 -8.07 -1.87 0.99
CA ASP A 13 -8.84 -1.18 2.03
C ASP A 13 -10.24 -1.76 2.02
N ASP A 14 -10.84 -1.97 3.19
CA ASP A 14 -12.19 -2.52 3.27
C ASP A 14 -13.28 -1.47 3.00
N PHE A 15 -12.92 -0.18 2.87
CA PHE A 15 -13.87 0.86 2.48
C PHE A 15 -13.60 1.32 1.04
N SER A 16 -14.61 1.16 0.19
CA SER A 16 -14.48 1.55 -1.22
C SER A 16 -14.22 3.04 -1.39
N ALA A 17 -14.77 3.88 -0.52
CA ALA A 17 -14.53 5.32 -0.57
C ALA A 17 -13.05 5.66 -0.39
N THR A 18 -12.37 5.00 0.54
CA THR A 18 -10.95 5.23 0.77
C THR A 18 -10.11 4.71 -0.40
N ARG A 19 -10.46 3.54 -0.94
CA ARG A 19 -9.77 3.03 -2.14
C ARG A 19 -9.90 4.01 -3.29
N THR A 20 -11.08 4.59 -3.49
CA THR A 20 -11.31 5.56 -4.56
C THR A 20 -10.42 6.78 -4.40
N ILE A 21 -10.25 7.30 -3.19
CA ILE A 21 -9.36 8.45 -2.95
C ILE A 21 -7.93 8.13 -3.35
N VAL A 22 -7.42 6.98 -2.91
CA VAL A 22 -6.05 6.57 -3.23
C VAL A 22 -5.88 6.39 -4.73
N ILE A 23 -6.82 5.72 -5.39
CA ILE A 23 -6.77 5.47 -6.82
C ILE A 23 -6.83 6.78 -7.61
N ASN A 24 -7.67 7.73 -7.17
CA ASN A 24 -7.74 9.04 -7.82
C ASN A 24 -6.41 9.79 -7.72
N TYR A 25 -5.75 9.77 -6.57
CA TYR A 25 -4.44 10.39 -6.42
C TYR A 25 -3.41 9.70 -7.31
N LEU A 26 -3.40 8.38 -7.34
CA LEU A 26 -2.51 7.63 -8.23
C LEU A 26 -2.74 7.99 -9.69
N SER A 27 -4.02 8.05 -10.10
CA SER A 27 -4.38 8.39 -11.47
C SER A 27 -3.92 9.79 -11.86
N LYS A 28 -4.10 10.77 -10.97
CA LYS A 28 -3.64 12.14 -11.21
C LYS A 28 -2.13 12.22 -11.36
N LEU A 29 -1.41 11.34 -10.68
CA LEU A 29 0.05 11.29 -10.78
C LEU A 29 0.54 10.46 -11.97
N GLY A 30 -0.39 9.88 -12.73
CA GLY A 30 -0.09 9.12 -13.93
C GLY A 30 -0.06 7.61 -13.77
N TYR A 31 -0.31 7.09 -12.56
CA TYR A 31 -0.34 5.65 -12.30
C TYR A 31 -1.76 5.13 -12.49
N LYS A 32 -2.00 4.50 -13.63
CA LYS A 32 -3.35 4.07 -14.01
C LYS A 32 -3.56 2.56 -13.95
N ASN A 33 -2.51 1.79 -13.73
CA ASN A 33 -2.59 0.34 -13.66
C ASN A 33 -2.79 -0.10 -12.20
N THR A 34 -4.01 0.07 -11.71
CA THR A 34 -4.36 -0.23 -10.32
C THR A 34 -5.35 -1.36 -10.22
N VAL A 35 -5.24 -2.14 -9.16
CA VAL A 35 -6.17 -3.21 -8.82
C VAL A 35 -6.62 -2.99 -7.38
N GLU A 36 -7.89 -3.22 -7.10
CA GLU A 36 -8.45 -3.06 -5.75
C GLU A 36 -8.61 -4.40 -5.07
N ALA A 37 -8.35 -4.43 -3.77
CA ALA A 37 -8.67 -5.56 -2.91
C ALA A 37 -9.39 -5.02 -1.68
N GLU A 38 -10.46 -5.69 -1.25
CA GLU A 38 -11.28 -5.21 -0.13
C GLU A 38 -10.84 -5.79 1.21
N ASP A 39 -9.93 -6.75 1.21
CA ASP A 39 -9.42 -7.35 2.44
C ASP A 39 -8.04 -7.98 2.21
N GLY A 40 -7.42 -8.45 3.31
CA GLY A 40 -6.09 -9.02 3.24
C GLY A 40 -6.02 -10.34 2.49
N PHE A 41 -7.06 -11.16 2.60
CA PHE A 41 -7.10 -12.44 1.88
C PHE A 41 -7.19 -12.23 0.38
N SER A 42 -8.05 -11.32 -0.06
CA SER A 42 -8.14 -10.95 -1.49
C SER A 42 -6.83 -10.38 -1.99
N ALA A 43 -6.19 -9.54 -1.18
CA ALA A 43 -4.89 -8.96 -1.53
C ALA A 43 -3.85 -10.04 -1.76
N LEU A 44 -3.76 -11.01 -0.86
CA LEU A 44 -2.80 -12.11 -1.01
C LEU A 44 -3.09 -12.96 -2.24
N ALA A 45 -4.38 -13.20 -2.54
CA ALA A 45 -4.76 -13.94 -3.74
C ALA A 45 -4.28 -13.21 -5.00
N TRP A 46 -4.47 -11.89 -5.07
CA TRP A 46 -3.98 -11.09 -6.18
C TRP A 46 -2.45 -11.16 -6.29
N LEU A 47 -1.76 -10.99 -5.17
CA LEU A 47 -0.29 -10.99 -5.15
C LEU A 47 0.30 -12.32 -5.61
N LYS A 48 -0.39 -13.42 -5.34
CA LYS A 48 0.07 -14.75 -5.76
C LYS A 48 -0.24 -15.05 -7.22
N SER A 49 -1.21 -14.34 -7.80
CA SER A 49 -1.65 -14.61 -9.18
C SER A 49 -1.09 -13.65 -10.22
N SER A 50 -0.55 -12.51 -9.80
CA SER A 50 -0.05 -11.46 -10.69
C SER A 50 1.16 -10.78 -10.09
N LEU A 51 1.97 -10.16 -10.93
CA LEU A 51 3.12 -9.37 -10.49
C LEU A 51 2.67 -7.95 -10.15
N PHE A 52 3.02 -7.49 -8.96
CA PHE A 52 2.74 -6.13 -8.51
C PHE A 52 4.03 -5.41 -8.15
N ASP A 53 4.04 -4.10 -8.32
CA ASP A 53 5.20 -3.25 -8.06
C ASP A 53 5.08 -2.46 -6.77
N LEU A 54 3.88 -2.36 -6.22
CA LEU A 54 3.60 -1.63 -4.99
C LEU A 54 2.30 -2.11 -4.38
N VAL A 55 2.26 -2.19 -3.05
CA VAL A 55 1.03 -2.39 -2.29
C VAL A 55 0.78 -1.14 -1.46
N VAL A 56 -0.42 -0.56 -1.60
CA VAL A 56 -0.89 0.54 -0.75
C VAL A 56 -2.02 -0.03 0.09
N THR A 57 -1.85 -0.13 1.40
CA THR A 57 -2.82 -0.78 2.26
C THR A 57 -3.19 0.06 3.46
N ASP A 58 -4.45 -0.03 3.90
CA ASP A 58 -4.86 0.52 5.19
C ASP A 58 -4.28 -0.33 6.31
N TRP A 59 -4.17 0.26 7.50
CA TRP A 59 -3.78 -0.47 8.71
C TRP A 59 -4.92 -1.32 9.24
N SER A 60 -6.10 -0.72 9.41
CA SER A 60 -7.25 -1.37 10.04
C SER A 60 -8.19 -1.95 9.00
N MET A 61 -8.30 -3.27 8.99
CA MET A 61 -9.22 -3.98 8.10
C MET A 61 -9.90 -5.09 8.90
N SER A 62 -11.08 -5.50 8.46
CA SER A 62 -11.94 -6.38 9.26
C SER A 62 -11.44 -7.82 9.41
N ASP A 63 -10.74 -8.35 8.40
CA ASP A 63 -10.29 -9.75 8.41
C ASP A 63 -8.84 -9.92 8.83
N MET A 64 -7.99 -9.04 8.36
CA MET A 64 -6.55 -9.08 8.54
C MET A 64 -6.05 -7.64 8.57
N SER A 65 -5.25 -7.29 9.58
CA SER A 65 -4.70 -5.92 9.63
C SER A 65 -3.67 -5.70 8.53
N GLY A 66 -3.41 -4.43 8.22
CA GLY A 66 -2.34 -4.09 7.28
C GLY A 66 -0.98 -4.60 7.75
N LEU A 67 -0.75 -4.61 9.07
CA LEU A 67 0.48 -5.18 9.63
C LEU A 67 0.58 -6.68 9.36
N ASP A 68 -0.52 -7.42 9.54
CA ASP A 68 -0.54 -8.85 9.26
C ASP A 68 -0.30 -9.13 7.78
N LEU A 69 -0.91 -8.32 6.90
CA LEU A 69 -0.68 -8.43 5.47
C LEU A 69 0.79 -8.18 5.14
N LEU A 70 1.39 -7.14 5.73
CA LEU A 70 2.81 -6.83 5.55
C LEU A 70 3.69 -8.01 5.96
N LYS A 71 3.39 -8.61 7.11
CA LYS A 71 4.17 -9.76 7.59
C LYS A 71 4.05 -10.95 6.64
N GLN A 72 2.87 -11.20 6.09
CA GLN A 72 2.66 -12.25 5.11
C GLN A 72 3.47 -12.00 3.83
N ILE A 73 3.48 -10.75 3.36
CA ILE A 73 4.24 -10.37 2.17
C ILE A 73 5.74 -10.57 2.42
N ARG A 74 6.25 -10.14 3.55
CA ARG A 74 7.67 -10.26 3.87
C ARG A 74 8.12 -11.70 4.15
N ALA A 75 7.21 -12.56 4.55
CA ALA A 75 7.50 -13.97 4.79
C ALA A 75 7.49 -14.82 3.53
N ASP A 76 6.94 -14.31 2.44
CA ASP A 76 6.82 -15.04 1.18
C ASP A 76 8.03 -14.72 0.29
N SER A 77 8.77 -15.75 -0.12
CA SER A 77 10.00 -15.57 -0.89
C SER A 77 9.77 -14.89 -2.24
N ASP A 78 8.57 -15.02 -2.81
CA ASP A 78 8.24 -14.42 -4.09
C ASP A 78 7.72 -12.99 -3.96
N LEU A 79 7.25 -12.59 -2.78
CA LEU A 79 6.60 -11.32 -2.54
C LEU A 79 7.41 -10.35 -1.68
N LYS A 80 8.40 -10.85 -0.95
CA LYS A 80 9.09 -10.08 0.09
C LYS A 80 9.79 -8.81 -0.40
N HIS A 81 10.01 -8.67 -1.68
CA HIS A 81 10.66 -7.51 -2.27
C HIS A 81 9.70 -6.37 -2.62
N ILE A 82 8.40 -6.63 -2.59
CA ILE A 82 7.40 -5.64 -3.03
C ILE A 82 7.31 -4.51 -1.99
N PRO A 83 7.48 -3.25 -2.42
CA PRO A 83 7.30 -2.12 -1.51
C PRO A 83 5.87 -2.05 -0.97
N VAL A 84 5.74 -1.67 0.30
CA VAL A 84 4.44 -1.51 0.96
C VAL A 84 4.36 -0.11 1.55
N LEU A 85 3.35 0.64 1.16
CA LEU A 85 3.01 1.94 1.73
C LEU A 85 1.72 1.77 2.54
N MET A 86 1.75 2.18 3.79
CA MET A 86 0.58 2.06 4.66
C MET A 86 -0.13 3.39 4.79
N VAL A 87 -1.45 3.38 4.59
CA VAL A 87 -2.32 4.54 4.77
C VAL A 87 -3.11 4.30 6.04
N THR A 88 -2.98 5.20 7.01
CA THR A 88 -3.63 5.04 8.31
C THR A 88 -4.41 6.29 8.69
N SER A 89 -5.49 6.11 9.45
CA SER A 89 -6.34 7.23 9.85
C SER A 89 -5.78 8.06 11.00
N GLU A 90 -4.77 7.54 11.69
CA GLU A 90 -4.18 8.25 12.82
C GLU A 90 -2.71 7.86 12.99
N ASP A 91 -1.99 8.70 13.72
CA ASP A 91 -0.60 8.41 14.04
C ASP A 91 -0.53 7.40 15.19
N LEU A 92 -0.38 6.14 14.85
CA LEU A 92 -0.27 5.04 15.80
C LEU A 92 1.21 4.79 16.09
N HIS A 93 1.85 5.72 16.79
CA HIS A 93 3.29 5.80 16.95
C HIS A 93 3.97 4.44 17.25
N GLY A 94 3.50 3.74 18.26
CA GLY A 94 4.06 2.44 18.61
C GLY A 94 3.84 1.39 17.54
N ASN A 95 2.70 1.43 16.88
CA ASN A 95 2.37 0.50 15.80
C ASN A 95 3.22 0.76 14.55
N ILE A 96 3.52 2.03 14.27
CA ILE A 96 4.37 2.38 13.13
C ILE A 96 5.79 1.84 13.34
N VAL A 97 6.34 1.96 14.54
CA VAL A 97 7.66 1.38 14.85
C VAL A 97 7.65 -0.12 14.60
N THR A 98 6.61 -0.81 15.05
CA THR A 98 6.44 -2.26 14.82
C THR A 98 6.40 -2.58 13.33
N ALA A 99 5.64 -1.79 12.55
CA ALA A 99 5.51 -1.98 11.11
C ALA A 99 6.83 -1.76 10.39
N ILE A 100 7.58 -0.72 10.78
CA ILE A 100 8.89 -0.45 10.18
C ILE A 100 9.83 -1.61 10.43
N LYS A 101 9.83 -2.16 11.64
CA LYS A 101 10.64 -3.33 11.97
C LYS A 101 10.20 -4.57 11.20
N ALA A 102 8.93 -4.65 10.84
CA ALA A 102 8.41 -5.75 10.03
C ALA A 102 8.69 -5.57 8.52
N GLY A 103 9.28 -4.45 8.12
CA GLY A 103 9.67 -4.23 6.73
C GLY A 103 8.80 -3.25 5.95
N LEU A 104 8.08 -2.37 6.64
CA LEU A 104 7.30 -1.31 5.99
C LEU A 104 8.24 -0.30 5.33
N ASN A 105 7.92 0.09 4.09
CA ASN A 105 8.73 1.08 3.38
C ASN A 105 8.40 2.51 3.82
N ASP A 106 7.13 2.84 3.97
CA ASP A 106 6.71 4.15 4.46
C ASP A 106 5.25 4.11 4.84
N TYR A 107 4.76 5.19 5.44
CA TYR A 107 3.36 5.34 5.81
C TYR A 107 2.92 6.78 5.58
N ILE A 108 1.60 6.97 5.53
CA ILE A 108 1.01 8.30 5.40
C ILE A 108 -0.26 8.34 6.24
N VAL A 109 -0.49 9.44 6.95
CA VAL A 109 -1.63 9.63 7.85
C VAL A 109 -2.74 10.38 7.14
N ARG A 110 -3.96 9.85 7.22
CA ARG A 110 -5.14 10.53 6.66
C ARG A 110 -5.67 11.59 7.61
N PRO A 111 -6.20 12.72 7.13
CA PRO A 111 -6.27 13.09 5.71
C PRO A 111 -4.93 13.58 5.19
N PHE A 112 -4.64 13.35 3.92
CA PHE A 112 -3.40 13.79 3.30
C PHE A 112 -3.68 14.39 1.92
N GLU A 113 -2.75 15.23 1.48
CA GLU A 113 -2.84 15.89 0.18
C GLU A 113 -2.13 15.08 -0.89
N GLU A 114 -2.52 15.30 -2.13
CA GLU A 114 -1.89 14.65 -3.29
C GLU A 114 -0.37 14.85 -3.30
N HIS A 115 0.09 16.05 -2.97
CA HIS A 115 1.51 16.38 -2.94
C HIS A 115 2.28 15.51 -1.94
N THR A 116 1.74 15.31 -0.76
CA THR A 116 2.36 14.45 0.26
C THR A 116 2.42 13.00 -0.23
N PHE A 117 1.35 12.54 -0.84
CA PHE A 117 1.28 11.20 -1.40
C PHE A 117 2.34 11.00 -2.49
N LYS A 118 2.46 11.98 -3.38
CA LYS A 118 3.48 11.99 -4.45
C LYS A 118 4.88 11.88 -3.87
N GLN A 119 5.19 12.66 -2.83
CA GLN A 119 6.50 12.62 -2.19
C GLN A 119 6.83 11.23 -1.64
N LYS A 120 5.84 10.57 -1.02
CA LYS A 120 6.03 9.23 -0.48
C LYS A 120 6.32 8.21 -1.60
N LEU A 121 5.60 8.30 -2.70
CA LEU A 121 5.81 7.42 -3.84
C LEU A 121 7.19 7.61 -4.45
N GLU A 122 7.59 8.86 -4.65
CA GLU A 122 8.89 9.17 -5.23
C GLU A 122 10.03 8.64 -4.36
N LYS A 123 9.87 8.74 -3.05
CA LYS A 123 10.86 8.25 -2.10
C LYS A 123 10.97 6.73 -2.14
N ILE A 124 9.86 6.03 -2.31
CA ILE A 124 9.85 4.57 -2.36
C ILE A 124 10.56 4.06 -3.63
N PHE A 125 10.38 4.74 -4.75
CA PHE A 125 10.88 4.29 -6.05
C PHE A 125 12.21 4.92 -6.46
N VAL A 126 12.81 5.72 -5.62
CA VAL A 126 14.13 6.30 -5.91
C VAL A 126 15.25 5.28 -5.68
#